data_da11abd1bd70058a26b606204da390e9
#
_entry.id   da11abd1bd70058a26b606204da390e9
#
_cell.length_a   1.000
_cell.length_b   1.000
_cell.length_c   1.000
_cell.angle_alpha   90.00
_cell.angle_beta   90.00
_cell.angle_gamma   90.00
#
_symmetry.space_group_name_H-M   'P 1'
#
loop_
_entity.id
_entity.type
_entity.pdbx_description
1 polymer ?
#
loop_
_entity_poly.entity_id
_entity_poly.type
_entity_poly.pdbx_seq_one_letter_code
_entity_poly.pdbx_strand_id
1 'polypeptide(L)'
;MLDLKGYGATIIDGAWITLEVALLSVLVAVVLGMMSALAKLSKNRLAKGVATFYTTIVRGIPDLILMMLIFFGGQIFLNFLCTQINERINNWLTESNPDHEWISYVPDYIDVSPFIAGVLSIGFIFGAYMAETFRGAILAVERGQLEAAYAYGMSPWQVFRRVLLPQMVRHA
;
A
#
# COMPACT_ATOMS: atom_id res chain seq x y z
N MET A 1 11.58 38.10 -15.91
CA MET A 1 11.67 37.57 -14.56
C MET A 1 10.25 37.49 -14.02
N LEU A 2 9.76 36.30 -13.69
CA LEU A 2 8.48 36.15 -12.99
C LEU A 2 8.66 36.70 -11.57
N ASP A 3 8.06 37.87 -11.31
CA ASP A 3 8.02 38.46 -9.98
C ASP A 3 7.02 37.65 -9.12
N LEU A 4 7.53 36.71 -8.35
CA LEU A 4 6.73 35.82 -7.50
C LEU A 4 6.30 36.51 -6.19
N LYS A 5 6.44 37.85 -6.08
CA LYS A 5 6.00 38.66 -4.92
C LYS A 5 6.36 38.06 -3.55
N GLY A 6 7.54 37.42 -3.44
CA GLY A 6 8.00 36.76 -2.22
C GLY A 6 7.55 35.30 -2.03
N TYR A 7 6.65 34.77 -2.84
CA TYR A 7 6.15 33.37 -2.73
C TYR A 7 7.09 32.33 -3.32
N GLY A 8 8.24 32.72 -3.90
CA GLY A 8 9.18 31.81 -4.57
C GLY A 8 9.65 30.65 -3.70
N ALA A 9 10.02 30.92 -2.44
CA ALA A 9 10.45 29.90 -1.50
C ALA A 9 9.32 28.91 -1.20
N THR A 10 8.13 29.41 -0.88
CA THR A 10 6.96 28.57 -0.58
C THR A 10 6.56 27.66 -1.74
N ILE A 11 6.70 28.13 -2.99
CA ILE A 11 6.42 27.32 -4.18
C ILE A 11 7.46 26.19 -4.32
N ILE A 12 8.74 26.50 -4.07
CA ILE A 12 9.81 25.50 -4.15
C ILE A 12 9.62 24.44 -3.05
N ASP A 13 9.34 24.86 -1.83
CA ASP A 13 9.09 23.95 -0.71
C ASP A 13 7.87 23.05 -0.97
N GLY A 14 6.77 23.63 -1.49
CA GLY A 14 5.59 22.86 -1.89
C GLY A 14 5.86 21.88 -3.02
N ALA A 15 6.66 22.28 -4.02
CA ALA A 15 7.08 21.38 -5.11
C ALA A 15 7.95 20.23 -4.58
N TRP A 16 8.82 20.49 -3.62
CA TRP A 16 9.65 19.48 -2.99
C TRP A 16 8.82 18.45 -2.24
N ILE A 17 7.90 18.89 -1.38
CA ILE A 17 6.97 18.00 -0.66
C ILE A 17 6.14 17.16 -1.66
N THR A 18 5.68 17.76 -2.74
CA THR A 18 4.94 17.04 -3.79
C THR A 18 5.78 15.93 -4.42
N LEU A 19 7.05 16.22 -4.70
CA LEU A 19 7.98 15.23 -5.26
C LEU A 19 8.25 14.09 -4.27
N GLU A 20 8.45 14.39 -3.00
CA GLU A 20 8.63 13.39 -1.94
C GLU A 20 7.41 12.48 -1.82
N VAL A 21 6.19 13.05 -1.74
CA VAL A 21 4.95 12.28 -1.69
C VAL A 21 4.82 11.38 -2.94
N ALA A 22 5.09 11.92 -4.13
CA ALA A 22 4.99 11.17 -5.37
C ALA A 22 5.96 9.98 -5.40
N LEU A 23 7.24 10.20 -5.09
CA LEU A 23 8.26 9.14 -5.11
C LEU A 23 7.98 8.05 -4.08
N LEU A 24 7.61 8.43 -2.85
CA LEU A 24 7.29 7.47 -1.81
C LEU A 24 6.02 6.68 -2.14
N SER A 25 5.00 7.35 -2.69
CA SER A 25 3.76 6.68 -3.12
C SER A 25 4.01 5.68 -4.25
N VAL A 26 4.86 6.03 -5.23
CA VAL A 26 5.26 5.11 -6.30
C VAL A 26 5.99 3.90 -5.73
N LEU A 27 6.89 4.08 -4.78
CA LEU A 27 7.60 2.98 -4.12
C LEU A 27 6.60 2.02 -3.44
N VAL A 28 5.66 2.57 -2.67
CA VAL A 28 4.59 1.79 -2.01
C VAL A 28 3.73 1.08 -3.05
N ALA A 29 3.33 1.77 -4.12
CA ALA A 29 2.52 1.21 -5.20
C ALA A 29 3.22 0.05 -5.93
N VAL A 30 4.51 0.18 -6.23
CA VAL A 30 5.31 -0.88 -6.86
C VAL A 30 5.42 -2.10 -5.96
N VAL A 31 5.69 -1.91 -4.67
CA VAL A 31 5.79 -3.03 -3.71
C VAL A 31 4.44 -3.74 -3.56
N LEU A 32 3.37 -3.01 -3.27
CA LEU A 32 2.02 -3.57 -3.13
C LEU A 32 1.53 -4.19 -4.44
N GLY A 33 1.79 -3.56 -5.56
CA GLY A 33 1.44 -4.05 -6.89
C GLY A 33 2.13 -5.36 -7.21
N MET A 34 3.44 -5.46 -6.97
CA MET A 34 4.20 -6.69 -7.19
C MET A 34 3.72 -7.82 -6.27
N MET A 35 3.55 -7.55 -4.97
CA MET A 35 3.02 -8.53 -4.03
C MET A 35 1.65 -9.05 -4.46
N SER A 36 0.75 -8.15 -4.85
CA SER A 36 -0.60 -8.49 -5.29
C SER A 36 -0.60 -9.26 -6.62
N ALA A 37 0.26 -8.90 -7.57
CA ALA A 37 0.42 -9.63 -8.83
C ALA A 37 0.89 -11.07 -8.58
N LEU A 38 1.90 -11.26 -7.75
CA LEU A 38 2.41 -12.59 -7.38
C LEU A 38 1.36 -13.41 -6.61
N ALA A 39 0.62 -12.77 -5.69
CA ALA A 39 -0.47 -13.40 -4.96
C ALA A 39 -1.59 -13.89 -5.91
N LYS A 40 -1.95 -13.11 -6.93
CA LYS A 40 -2.93 -13.49 -7.96
C LYS A 40 -2.47 -14.67 -8.82
N LEU A 41 -1.18 -14.81 -9.05
CA LEU A 41 -0.59 -15.90 -9.82
C LEU A 41 -0.28 -17.14 -8.95
N SER A 42 -0.39 -17.01 -7.63
CA SER A 42 -0.15 -18.10 -6.67
C SER A 42 -1.18 -19.22 -6.79
N LYS A 43 -0.77 -20.44 -6.45
CA LYS A 43 -1.66 -21.60 -6.28
C LYS A 43 -2.52 -21.52 -5.01
N ASN A 44 -2.17 -20.65 -4.06
CA ASN A 44 -2.92 -20.45 -2.82
C ASN A 44 -4.22 -19.70 -3.11
N ARG A 45 -5.36 -20.36 -2.90
CA ARG A 45 -6.70 -19.79 -3.15
C ARG A 45 -7.00 -18.58 -2.27
N LEU A 46 -6.53 -18.56 -1.01
CA LEU A 46 -6.72 -17.44 -0.09
C LEU A 46 -5.94 -16.21 -0.57
N ALA A 47 -4.64 -16.36 -0.85
CA ALA A 47 -3.81 -15.27 -1.34
C ALA A 47 -4.37 -14.67 -2.64
N LYS A 48 -4.77 -15.51 -3.57
CA LYS A 48 -5.43 -15.11 -4.83
C LYS A 48 -6.74 -14.38 -4.57
N GLY A 49 -7.58 -14.88 -3.65
CA GLY A 49 -8.86 -14.28 -3.29
C GLY A 49 -8.70 -12.87 -2.72
N VAL A 50 -7.81 -12.71 -1.73
CA VAL A 50 -7.52 -11.42 -1.09
C VAL A 50 -6.97 -10.40 -2.11
N ALA A 51 -6.00 -10.79 -2.93
CA ALA A 51 -5.44 -9.90 -3.93
C ALA A 51 -6.46 -9.52 -5.02
N THR A 52 -7.35 -10.43 -5.40
CA THR A 52 -8.42 -10.15 -6.35
C THR A 52 -9.46 -9.20 -5.75
N PHE A 53 -9.88 -9.45 -4.51
CA PHE A 53 -10.81 -8.59 -3.78
C PHE A 53 -10.25 -7.15 -3.66
N TYR A 54 -9.01 -7.01 -3.22
CA TYR A 54 -8.32 -5.72 -3.14
C TYR A 54 -8.36 -4.96 -4.47
N THR A 55 -7.86 -5.58 -5.54
CA THR A 55 -7.78 -4.89 -6.84
C THR A 55 -9.15 -4.63 -7.45
N THR A 56 -10.15 -5.48 -7.21
CA THR A 56 -11.52 -5.29 -7.73
C THR A 56 -12.21 -4.13 -7.03
N ILE A 57 -12.12 -4.05 -5.71
CA ILE A 57 -12.74 -2.95 -4.95
C ILE A 57 -12.06 -1.62 -5.29
N VAL A 58 -10.73 -1.58 -5.19
CA VAL A 58 -10.00 -0.32 -5.39
C VAL A 58 -10.21 0.23 -6.81
N ARG A 59 -10.21 -0.61 -7.82
CA ARG A 59 -10.44 -0.18 -9.21
C ARG A 59 -11.90 0.01 -9.59
N GLY A 60 -12.83 -0.41 -8.73
CA GLY A 60 -14.28 -0.24 -8.93
C GLY A 60 -14.84 1.03 -8.32
N ILE A 61 -14.08 1.74 -7.49
CA ILE A 61 -14.48 2.98 -6.83
C ILE A 61 -13.69 4.13 -7.46
N PRO A 62 -14.33 5.30 -7.72
CA PRO A 62 -13.59 6.49 -8.18
C PRO A 62 -12.45 6.86 -7.23
N ASP A 63 -11.24 7.07 -7.78
CA ASP A 63 -10.02 7.27 -7.01
C ASP A 63 -10.12 8.40 -5.98
N LEU A 64 -10.79 9.50 -6.34
CA LEU A 64 -10.96 10.64 -5.45
C LEU A 64 -11.81 10.30 -4.22
N ILE A 65 -12.89 9.54 -4.41
CA ILE A 65 -13.77 9.10 -3.31
C ILE A 65 -12.98 8.13 -2.41
N LEU A 66 -12.25 7.20 -3.00
CA LEU A 66 -11.46 6.23 -2.27
C LEU A 66 -10.33 6.90 -1.48
N MET A 67 -9.68 7.91 -2.07
CA MET A 67 -8.64 8.69 -1.39
C MET A 67 -9.19 9.42 -0.16
N MET A 68 -10.35 10.08 -0.28
CA MET A 68 -11.00 10.74 0.85
C MET A 68 -11.43 9.73 1.93
N LEU A 69 -11.94 8.57 1.52
CA LEU A 69 -12.36 7.52 2.45
C LEU A 69 -11.16 6.94 3.22
N ILE A 70 -10.04 6.68 2.56
CA ILE A 70 -8.83 6.16 3.22
C ILE A 70 -8.22 7.24 4.13
N PHE A 71 -8.12 8.47 3.65
CA PHE A 71 -7.50 9.56 4.40
C PHE A 71 -8.29 9.88 5.67
N PHE A 72 -9.56 10.24 5.54
CA PHE A 72 -10.39 10.62 6.69
C PHE A 72 -10.95 9.40 7.44
N GLY A 73 -11.40 8.39 6.71
CA GLY A 73 -11.91 7.15 7.30
C GLY A 73 -10.82 6.35 8.04
N GLY A 74 -9.61 6.36 7.53
CA GLY A 74 -8.45 5.75 8.20
C GLY A 74 -8.15 6.39 9.55
N GLN A 75 -8.17 7.73 9.63
CA GLN A 75 -8.00 8.47 10.86
C GLN A 75 -9.10 8.12 11.89
N ILE A 76 -10.37 8.15 11.48
CA ILE A 76 -11.52 7.82 12.33
C ILE A 76 -11.41 6.37 12.81
N PHE A 77 -11.09 5.44 11.92
CA PHE A 77 -10.97 4.02 12.23
C PHE A 77 -9.85 3.72 13.23
N LEU A 78 -8.68 4.36 13.09
CA LEU A 78 -7.57 4.21 14.03
C LEU A 78 -7.96 4.69 15.42
N ASN A 79 -8.57 5.86 15.53
CA ASN A 79 -9.00 6.41 16.81
C ASN A 79 -10.11 5.55 17.46
N PHE A 80 -11.06 5.06 16.66
CA PHE A 80 -12.04 4.08 17.13
C PHE A 80 -11.39 2.81 17.68
N LEU A 81 -10.38 2.26 17.02
CA LEU A 81 -9.65 1.08 17.51
C LEU A 81 -8.94 1.37 18.84
N CYS A 82 -8.29 2.52 18.98
CA CYS A 82 -7.62 2.90 20.22
C CYS A 82 -8.63 2.98 21.39
N THR A 83 -9.77 3.60 21.16
CA THR A 83 -10.85 3.67 22.16
C THR A 83 -11.33 2.26 22.55
N GLN A 84 -11.61 1.40 21.57
CA GLN A 84 -12.07 0.03 21.84
C GLN A 84 -11.02 -0.80 22.59
N ILE A 85 -9.73 -0.61 22.31
CA ILE A 85 -8.65 -1.30 23.03
C ILE A 85 -8.61 -0.83 24.48
N ASN A 86 -8.64 0.48 24.73
CA ASN A 86 -8.65 1.04 26.08
C ASN A 86 -9.87 0.56 26.87
N GLU A 87 -11.07 0.61 26.29
CA GLU A 87 -12.30 0.13 26.92
C GLU A 87 -12.22 -1.35 27.28
N ARG A 88 -11.76 -2.20 26.36
CA ARG A 88 -11.65 -3.64 26.62
C ARG A 88 -10.67 -3.97 27.74
N ILE A 89 -9.50 -3.34 27.73
CA ILE A 89 -8.48 -3.57 28.75
C ILE A 89 -8.98 -3.08 30.11
N ASN A 90 -9.53 -1.87 30.19
CA ASN A 90 -10.04 -1.33 31.46
C ASN A 90 -11.22 -2.14 31.99
N ASN A 91 -12.18 -2.53 31.16
CA ASN A 91 -13.31 -3.36 31.57
C ASN A 91 -12.85 -4.72 32.17
N TRP A 92 -11.88 -5.37 31.48
CA TRP A 92 -11.31 -6.63 31.97
C TRP A 92 -10.57 -6.46 33.32
N LEU A 93 -9.83 -5.36 33.50
CA LEU A 93 -9.11 -5.05 34.73
C LEU A 93 -10.07 -4.66 35.87
N THR A 94 -11.13 -3.91 35.59
CA THR A 94 -12.15 -3.53 36.56
C THR A 94 -12.92 -4.76 37.04
N GLU A 95 -13.18 -5.73 36.16
CA GLU A 95 -13.83 -7.01 36.54
C GLU A 95 -12.94 -7.83 37.46
N SER A 96 -11.61 -7.75 37.29
CA SER A 96 -10.62 -8.44 38.13
C SER A 96 -10.28 -7.67 39.43
N ASN A 97 -10.36 -6.34 39.42
CA ASN A 97 -10.08 -5.44 40.53
C ASN A 97 -11.06 -4.25 40.50
N PRO A 98 -12.11 -4.26 41.35
CA PRO A 98 -13.13 -3.20 41.36
C PRO A 98 -12.61 -1.79 41.66
N ASP A 99 -11.46 -1.68 42.32
CA ASP A 99 -10.79 -0.39 42.62
C ASP A 99 -9.85 0.08 41.49
N HIS A 100 -9.90 -0.57 40.33
CA HIS A 100 -9.07 -0.20 39.20
C HIS A 100 -9.45 1.18 38.64
N GLU A 101 -8.51 2.13 38.65
CA GLU A 101 -8.68 3.43 38.00
C GLU A 101 -8.55 3.31 36.50
N TRP A 102 -9.35 4.09 35.76
CA TRP A 102 -9.25 4.15 34.30
C TRP A 102 -7.88 4.64 33.86
N ILE A 103 -7.18 3.85 33.06
CA ILE A 103 -5.86 4.19 32.52
C ILE A 103 -5.91 4.10 30.99
N SER A 104 -5.33 5.08 30.32
CA SER A 104 -5.13 5.02 28.86
C SER A 104 -3.87 4.24 28.52
N TYR A 105 -4.03 3.01 28.03
CA TYR A 105 -2.93 2.10 27.66
C TYR A 105 -2.40 2.35 26.26
N VAL A 106 -3.25 2.86 25.37
CA VAL A 106 -2.90 3.37 24.04
C VAL A 106 -3.33 4.83 23.95
N PRO A 107 -2.69 5.67 23.15
CA PRO A 107 -3.11 7.07 22.95
C PRO A 107 -4.60 7.14 22.62
N ASP A 108 -5.34 8.02 23.33
CA ASP A 108 -6.77 8.22 23.09
C ASP A 108 -7.05 8.82 21.70
N TYR A 109 -6.05 9.53 21.16
CA TYR A 109 -6.09 10.13 19.85
C TYR A 109 -4.73 10.00 19.15
N ILE A 110 -4.74 9.42 17.96
CA ILE A 110 -3.59 9.37 17.06
C ILE A 110 -3.84 10.36 15.92
N ASP A 111 -2.99 11.37 15.82
CA ASP A 111 -3.00 12.28 14.68
C ASP A 111 -2.09 11.74 13.57
N VAL A 112 -2.70 11.28 12.49
CA VAL A 112 -1.95 10.77 11.34
C VAL A 112 -1.50 11.95 10.49
N SER A 113 -0.19 12.12 10.37
CA SER A 113 0.39 13.18 9.52
C SER A 113 -0.25 13.15 8.12
N PRO A 114 -0.72 14.28 7.59
CA PRO A 114 -1.27 14.36 6.23
C PRO A 114 -0.32 13.85 5.15
N PHE A 115 0.98 14.01 5.35
CA PHE A 115 2.02 13.49 4.47
C PHE A 115 1.99 11.96 4.40
N ILE A 116 2.00 11.30 5.56
CA ILE A 116 1.99 9.82 5.64
C ILE A 116 0.66 9.29 5.09
N ALA A 117 -0.47 9.89 5.50
CA ALA A 117 -1.78 9.49 5.02
C ALA A 117 -1.89 9.64 3.50
N GLY A 118 -1.35 10.71 2.92
CA GLY A 118 -1.29 10.94 1.48
C GLY A 118 -0.46 9.87 0.76
N VAL A 119 0.77 9.62 1.23
CA VAL A 119 1.66 8.59 0.67
C VAL A 119 1.01 7.21 0.68
N LEU A 120 0.42 6.82 1.81
CA LEU A 120 -0.22 5.50 1.95
C LEU A 120 -1.49 5.38 1.10
N SER A 121 -2.33 6.42 1.07
CA SER A 121 -3.57 6.41 0.27
C SER A 121 -3.28 6.30 -1.22
N ILE A 122 -2.39 7.15 -1.74
CA ILE A 122 -1.98 7.14 -3.14
C ILE A 122 -1.28 5.81 -3.47
N GLY A 123 -0.33 5.39 -2.64
CA GLY A 123 0.39 4.12 -2.83
C GLY A 123 -0.52 2.90 -2.82
N PHE A 124 -1.54 2.87 -1.94
CA PHE A 124 -2.53 1.81 -1.88
C PHE A 124 -3.41 1.79 -3.14
N ILE A 125 -3.92 2.93 -3.59
CA ILE A 125 -4.77 3.01 -4.77
C ILE A 125 -3.99 2.60 -6.02
N PHE A 126 -2.85 3.24 -6.28
CA PHE A 126 -2.02 2.91 -7.45
C PHE A 126 -1.37 1.54 -7.38
N GLY A 127 -1.18 0.97 -6.18
CA GLY A 127 -0.78 -0.42 -6.00
C GLY A 127 -1.75 -1.43 -6.63
N ALA A 128 -3.05 -1.15 -6.60
CA ALA A 128 -4.05 -1.99 -7.25
C ALA A 128 -3.97 -1.93 -8.79
N TYR A 129 -3.65 -0.76 -9.36
CA TYR A 129 -3.41 -0.61 -10.80
C TYR A 129 -2.12 -1.30 -11.22
N MET A 130 -1.03 -1.09 -10.47
CA MET A 130 0.26 -1.76 -10.71
C MET A 130 0.16 -3.29 -10.60
N ALA A 131 -0.72 -3.81 -9.72
CA ALA A 131 -0.94 -5.24 -9.60
C ALA A 131 -1.42 -5.88 -10.91
N GLU A 132 -2.34 -5.26 -11.62
CA GLU A 132 -2.82 -5.76 -12.92
C GLU A 132 -1.78 -5.57 -14.02
N THR A 133 -1.09 -4.43 -14.04
CA THR A 133 0.00 -4.17 -14.97
C THR A 133 1.10 -5.23 -14.83
N PHE A 134 1.59 -5.46 -13.61
CA PHE A 134 2.62 -6.48 -13.38
C PHE A 134 2.13 -7.89 -13.65
N ARG A 135 0.88 -8.21 -13.28
CA ARG A 135 0.30 -9.52 -13.63
C ARG A 135 0.24 -9.73 -15.14
N GLY A 136 -0.19 -8.72 -15.89
CA GLY A 136 -0.21 -8.75 -17.35
C GLY A 136 1.19 -8.91 -17.94
N ALA A 137 2.15 -8.14 -17.45
CA ALA A 137 3.55 -8.19 -17.88
C ALA A 137 4.22 -9.55 -17.60
N ILE A 138 3.95 -10.16 -16.43
CA ILE A 138 4.45 -11.51 -16.10
C ILE A 138 3.86 -12.55 -17.05
N LEU A 139 2.57 -12.46 -17.37
CA LEU A 139 1.90 -13.40 -18.27
C LEU A 139 2.30 -13.23 -19.75
N ALA A 140 2.81 -12.05 -20.12
CA ALA A 140 3.31 -11.78 -21.46
C ALA A 140 4.67 -12.46 -21.75
N VAL A 141 5.41 -12.84 -20.71
CA VAL A 141 6.68 -13.55 -20.88
C VAL A 141 6.40 -14.98 -21.31
N GLU A 142 7.06 -15.40 -22.39
CA GLU A 142 6.87 -16.75 -22.97
C GLU A 142 7.31 -17.85 -21.99
N ARG A 143 6.43 -18.82 -21.76
CA ARG A 143 6.67 -19.91 -20.79
C ARG A 143 7.90 -20.74 -21.12
N GLY A 144 8.18 -20.96 -22.41
CA GLY A 144 9.35 -21.70 -22.86
C GLY A 144 10.67 -21.11 -22.38
N GLN A 145 10.75 -19.79 -22.22
CA GLN A 145 11.96 -19.13 -21.69
C GLN A 145 12.16 -19.42 -20.19
N LEU A 146 11.07 -19.49 -19.44
CA LEU A 146 11.12 -19.85 -18.02
C LEU A 146 11.49 -21.33 -17.84
N GLU A 147 10.91 -22.20 -18.66
CA GLU A 147 11.22 -23.64 -18.66
C GLU A 147 12.67 -23.90 -19.05
N ALA A 148 13.18 -23.21 -20.07
CA ALA A 148 14.59 -23.28 -20.45
C ALA A 148 15.52 -22.83 -19.30
N ALA A 149 15.19 -21.73 -18.63
CA ALA A 149 15.99 -21.25 -17.50
C ALA A 149 16.04 -22.27 -16.35
N TYR A 150 14.92 -22.93 -16.05
CA TYR A 150 14.90 -24.03 -15.07
C TYR A 150 15.70 -25.25 -15.53
N ALA A 151 15.64 -25.60 -16.82
CA ALA A 151 16.42 -26.69 -17.39
C ALA A 151 17.93 -26.45 -17.30
N TYR A 152 18.37 -25.19 -17.35
CA TYR A 152 19.76 -24.78 -17.09
C TYR A 152 20.11 -24.75 -15.59
N GLY A 153 19.25 -25.23 -14.70
CA GLY A 153 19.51 -25.32 -13.26
C GLY A 153 19.39 -23.99 -12.50
N MET A 154 18.76 -22.97 -13.08
CA MET A 154 18.56 -21.69 -12.38
C MET A 154 17.54 -21.87 -11.24
N SER A 155 17.89 -21.33 -10.06
CA SER A 155 16.96 -21.26 -8.94
C SER A 155 15.78 -20.30 -9.25
N PRO A 156 14.62 -20.42 -8.59
CA PRO A 156 13.46 -19.52 -8.82
C PRO A 156 13.81 -18.03 -8.73
N TRP A 157 14.69 -17.66 -7.81
CA TRP A 157 15.16 -16.29 -7.67
C TRP A 157 16.03 -15.84 -8.86
N GLN A 158 16.88 -16.72 -9.37
CA GLN A 158 17.69 -16.44 -10.55
C GLN A 158 16.83 -16.29 -11.80
N VAL A 159 15.84 -17.17 -11.99
CA VAL A 159 14.84 -17.08 -13.06
C VAL A 159 14.09 -15.76 -12.98
N PHE A 160 13.59 -15.40 -11.78
CA PHE A 160 12.92 -14.11 -11.59
C PHE A 160 13.81 -12.94 -11.96
N ARG A 161 15.02 -12.84 -11.38
CA ARG A 161 15.89 -11.67 -11.54
C ARG A 161 16.52 -11.56 -12.93
N ARG A 162 16.90 -12.70 -13.54
CA ARG A 162 17.69 -12.70 -14.79
C ARG A 162 16.86 -12.89 -16.05
N VAL A 163 15.70 -13.52 -15.96
CA VAL A 163 14.87 -13.85 -17.10
C VAL A 163 13.54 -13.11 -17.06
N LEU A 164 12.78 -13.26 -15.97
CA LEU A 164 11.42 -12.71 -15.85
C LEU A 164 11.43 -11.21 -15.72
N LEU A 165 12.15 -10.65 -14.74
CA LEU A 165 12.14 -9.23 -14.42
C LEU A 165 12.59 -8.34 -15.59
N PRO A 166 13.69 -8.60 -16.31
CA PRO A 166 14.09 -7.75 -17.43
C PRO A 166 13.09 -7.77 -18.58
N GLN A 167 12.41 -8.90 -18.79
CA GLN A 167 11.42 -9.01 -19.86
C GLN A 167 10.10 -8.38 -19.46
N MET A 168 9.62 -8.62 -18.23
CA MET A 168 8.37 -8.02 -17.77
C MET A 168 8.42 -6.49 -17.75
N VAL A 169 9.59 -5.89 -17.42
CA VAL A 169 9.75 -4.41 -17.46
C VAL A 169 9.51 -3.84 -18.85
N ARG A 170 9.77 -4.61 -19.91
CA ARG A 170 9.48 -4.19 -21.29
C ARG A 170 7.99 -4.26 -21.65
N HIS A 171 7.20 -4.98 -20.87
CA HIS A 171 5.76 -5.19 -21.08
C HIS A 171 4.90 -4.46 -20.04
N ALA A 172 5.51 -3.89 -18.99
CA ALA A 172 4.86 -3.07 -17.97
C ALA A 172 4.86 -1.60 -18.37
#